data_c983db6307e348358d581d5431296be6
#
_entry.id   c983db6307e348358d581d5431296be6
#
_cell.length_a   1.000
_cell.length_b   1.000
_cell.length_c   1.000
_cell.angle_alpha   90.00
_cell.angle_beta   90.00
_cell.angle_gamma   90.00
#
_symmetry.space_group_name_H-M   'P 1'
#
loop_
_entity.id
_entity.type
_entity.pdbx_description
1 polymer ?
#
loop_
_entity_poly.entity_id
_entity_poly.type
_entity_poly.pdbx_seq_one_letter_code
_entity_poly.pdbx_strand_id
1 'polypeptide(L)'
;MLFIVRRPKPIREAPCKYLIAGGLMFIAYEASISLSIGLATTNAQSVEVSLVNYLWPTLLVLMTAAVSRKHGAVVKAIPGAIVATIGVAMAVGGESLSVQEAVSNIDSNPLPFALALAGAFIWAIYATFTPSLSEGYDGTTIFFCCVAVVLWTIHFASGDGLPATAPGIGGYAALLACAISISGGYACWGYGMLHGNMETLAIGSYATPLFSTASSTLLLGVALGMPFWIGVALVVAGSLINLWFARRS
;
A
#
# COMPACT_ATOMS: atom_id res chain seq x y z
N MET A 1 5.58 4.68 -18.94
CA MET A 1 5.82 3.29 -19.34
C MET A 1 4.57 2.59 -19.87
N LEU A 2 3.39 2.72 -19.25
CA LEU A 2 2.11 2.19 -19.79
C LEU A 2 1.73 2.76 -21.16
N PHE A 3 2.06 4.01 -21.47
CA PHE A 3 1.87 4.61 -22.80
C PHE A 3 2.61 3.88 -23.94
N ILE A 4 3.65 3.11 -23.61
CA ILE A 4 4.46 2.39 -24.61
C ILE A 4 3.86 1.01 -24.92
N VAL A 5 3.12 0.42 -23.97
CA VAL A 5 2.63 -0.97 -24.05
C VAL A 5 1.17 -1.07 -24.52
N ARG A 6 0.33 -0.07 -24.22
CA ARG A 6 -1.07 0.00 -24.69
C ARG A 6 -1.47 1.46 -24.90
N ARG A 7 -2.13 1.75 -26.02
CA ARG A 7 -2.78 3.05 -26.20
C ARG A 7 -3.85 3.21 -25.12
N PRO A 8 -3.76 4.25 -24.25
CA PRO A 8 -4.76 4.47 -23.22
C PRO A 8 -6.12 4.69 -23.88
N LYS A 9 -7.15 4.04 -23.38
CA LYS A 9 -8.53 4.33 -23.81
C LYS A 9 -8.84 5.80 -23.53
N PRO A 10 -9.53 6.49 -24.43
CA PRO A 10 -9.87 7.89 -24.23
C PRO A 10 -10.73 8.04 -22.97
N ILE A 11 -10.56 9.16 -22.25
CA ILE A 11 -11.24 9.43 -20.97
C ILE A 11 -12.78 9.37 -21.09
N ARG A 12 -13.32 9.65 -22.26
CA ARG A 12 -14.76 9.55 -22.55
C ARG A 12 -15.31 8.12 -22.45
N GLU A 13 -14.45 7.11 -22.50
CA GLU A 13 -14.83 5.70 -22.37
C GLU A 13 -14.71 5.22 -20.91
N ALA A 14 -14.24 6.06 -20.01
CA ALA A 14 -14.13 5.71 -18.62
C ALA A 14 -15.50 5.74 -17.92
N PRO A 15 -15.84 4.71 -17.12
CA PRO A 15 -17.06 4.72 -16.35
C PRO A 15 -17.05 5.86 -15.32
N CYS A 16 -18.05 6.76 -15.36
CA CYS A 16 -18.12 7.91 -14.45
C CYS A 16 -18.08 7.47 -12.97
N LYS A 17 -18.73 6.37 -12.61
CA LYS A 17 -18.70 5.82 -11.25
C LYS A 17 -17.28 5.48 -10.81
N TYR A 18 -16.48 4.90 -11.69
CA TYR A 18 -15.09 4.57 -11.42
C TYR A 18 -14.22 5.83 -11.30
N LEU A 19 -14.38 6.79 -12.21
CA LEU A 19 -13.61 8.03 -12.13
C LEU A 19 -13.89 8.79 -10.84
N ILE A 20 -15.13 8.85 -10.39
CA ILE A 20 -15.50 9.56 -9.16
C ILE A 20 -15.15 8.72 -7.93
N ALA A 21 -15.74 7.54 -7.76
CA ALA A 21 -15.57 6.76 -6.55
C ALA A 21 -14.15 6.18 -6.44
N GLY A 22 -13.62 5.62 -7.53
CA GLY A 22 -12.24 5.11 -7.58
C GLY A 22 -11.22 6.22 -7.42
N GLY A 23 -11.41 7.35 -8.10
CA GLY A 23 -10.55 8.52 -7.98
C GLY A 23 -10.53 9.13 -6.58
N LEU A 24 -11.69 9.30 -5.95
CA LEU A 24 -11.77 9.79 -4.57
C LEU A 24 -11.10 8.84 -3.58
N MET A 25 -11.31 7.52 -3.71
CA MET A 25 -10.65 6.54 -2.85
C MET A 25 -9.13 6.55 -3.06
N PHE A 26 -8.66 6.61 -4.31
CA PHE A 26 -7.25 6.65 -4.64
C PHE A 26 -6.58 7.91 -4.06
N ILE A 27 -7.17 9.09 -4.28
CA ILE A 27 -6.67 10.37 -3.76
C ILE A 27 -6.68 10.36 -2.22
N ALA A 28 -7.77 9.88 -1.61
CA ALA A 28 -7.87 9.81 -0.16
C ALA A 28 -6.82 8.87 0.45
N TYR A 29 -6.53 7.73 -0.19
CA TYR A 29 -5.46 6.82 0.23
C TYR A 29 -4.10 7.50 0.16
N GLU A 30 -3.72 8.05 -0.99
CA GLU A 30 -2.42 8.70 -1.19
C GLU A 30 -2.22 9.90 -0.26
N ALA A 31 -3.26 10.71 -0.06
CA ALA A 31 -3.22 11.80 0.90
C ALA A 31 -3.08 11.28 2.35
N SER A 32 -3.84 10.25 2.72
CA SER A 32 -3.78 9.66 4.06
C SER A 32 -2.39 9.12 4.39
N ILE A 33 -1.77 8.34 3.49
CA ILE A 33 -0.44 7.78 3.75
C ILE A 33 0.64 8.87 3.73
N SER A 34 0.58 9.82 2.81
CA SER A 34 1.53 10.92 2.74
C SER A 34 1.49 11.79 4.00
N LEU A 35 0.29 12.15 4.46
CA LEU A 35 0.10 12.92 5.68
C LEU A 35 0.48 12.12 6.93
N SER A 36 0.17 10.82 6.97
CA SER A 36 0.52 9.98 8.12
C SER A 36 2.03 9.91 8.35
N ILE A 37 2.81 9.77 7.28
CA ILE A 37 4.28 9.78 7.35
C ILE A 37 4.81 11.18 7.65
N GLY A 38 4.25 12.21 7.00
CA GLY A 38 4.67 13.60 7.18
C GLY A 38 4.41 14.17 8.57
N LEU A 39 3.39 13.68 9.27
CA LEU A 39 3.03 14.09 10.64
C LEU A 39 3.72 13.24 11.73
N ALA A 40 4.44 12.19 11.36
CA ALA A 40 5.24 11.42 12.31
C ALA A 40 6.41 12.28 12.83
N THR A 41 6.58 12.33 14.14
CA THR A 41 7.56 13.20 14.80
C THR A 41 8.91 12.54 15.01
N THR A 42 8.98 11.20 14.92
CA THR A 42 10.21 10.42 15.08
C THR A 42 10.32 9.33 14.02
N ASN A 43 11.55 8.86 13.77
CA ASN A 43 11.78 7.73 12.86
C ASN A 43 11.06 6.45 13.34
N ALA A 44 11.02 6.20 14.66
CA ALA A 44 10.30 5.08 15.23
C ALA A 44 8.79 5.18 14.92
N GLN A 45 8.19 6.35 15.13
CA GLN A 45 6.79 6.60 14.80
C GLN A 45 6.49 6.43 13.31
N SER A 46 7.40 6.84 12.41
CA SER A 46 7.25 6.63 10.96
C SER A 46 7.24 5.13 10.59
N VAL A 47 8.05 4.31 11.25
CA VAL A 47 8.05 2.85 11.08
C VAL A 47 6.75 2.25 11.59
N GLU A 48 6.29 2.63 12.78
CA GLU A 48 5.05 2.14 13.38
C GLU A 48 3.82 2.51 12.53
N VAL A 49 3.75 3.74 12.04
CA VAL A 49 2.70 4.21 11.11
C VAL A 49 2.71 3.39 9.82
N SER A 50 3.89 3.09 9.29
CA SER A 50 4.04 2.23 8.10
C SER A 50 3.54 0.81 8.38
N LEU A 51 3.80 0.27 9.58
CA LEU A 51 3.28 -1.03 10.02
C LEU A 51 1.75 -1.05 10.05
N VAL A 52 1.14 0.01 10.57
CA VAL A 52 -0.34 0.15 10.57
C VAL A 52 -0.87 0.19 9.14
N ASN A 53 -0.21 0.93 8.25
CA ASN A 53 -0.62 0.94 6.84
C ASN A 53 -0.47 -0.45 6.20
N TYR A 54 0.53 -1.25 6.55
CA TYR A 54 0.72 -2.61 6.03
C TYR A 54 -0.35 -3.63 6.51
N LEU A 55 -1.38 -3.20 7.21
CA LEU A 55 -2.61 -3.98 7.39
C LEU A 55 -3.43 -4.11 6.10
N TRP A 56 -3.19 -3.25 5.08
CA TRP A 56 -3.96 -3.28 3.84
C TRP A 56 -3.96 -4.64 3.10
N PRO A 57 -2.87 -5.44 3.05
CA PRO A 57 -2.92 -6.77 2.45
C PRO A 57 -3.88 -7.71 3.18
N THR A 58 -3.87 -7.66 4.51
CA THR A 58 -4.78 -8.46 5.35
C THR A 58 -6.23 -8.07 5.10
N LEU A 59 -6.52 -6.77 5.10
CA LEU A 59 -7.86 -6.25 4.81
C LEU A 59 -8.29 -6.62 3.39
N LEU A 60 -7.39 -6.54 2.42
CA LEU A 60 -7.67 -6.92 1.03
C LEU A 60 -8.01 -8.41 0.90
N VAL A 61 -7.24 -9.30 1.55
CA VAL A 61 -7.54 -10.74 1.58
C VAL A 61 -8.91 -11.02 2.18
N LEU A 62 -9.23 -10.38 3.31
CA LEU A 62 -10.52 -10.57 3.98
C LEU A 62 -11.69 -10.00 3.16
N MET A 63 -11.50 -8.82 2.54
CA MET A 63 -12.53 -8.20 1.69
C MET A 63 -12.76 -8.98 0.39
N THR A 64 -11.71 -9.43 -0.27
CA THR A 64 -11.85 -10.27 -1.47
C THR A 64 -12.54 -11.60 -1.15
N ALA A 65 -12.23 -12.21 0.00
CA ALA A 65 -12.92 -13.39 0.49
C ALA A 65 -14.42 -13.11 0.77
N ALA A 66 -14.75 -11.96 1.35
CA ALA A 66 -16.12 -11.56 1.64
C ALA A 66 -16.96 -11.35 0.37
N VAL A 67 -16.36 -10.78 -0.68
CA VAL A 67 -17.04 -10.52 -1.96
C VAL A 67 -17.12 -11.76 -2.86
N SER A 68 -16.28 -12.76 -2.63
CA SER A 68 -16.16 -13.96 -3.48
C SER A 68 -17.41 -14.84 -3.55
N ARG A 69 -18.45 -14.59 -2.72
CA ARG A 69 -19.67 -15.40 -2.57
C ARG A 69 -19.43 -16.88 -2.19
N LYS A 70 -18.20 -17.28 -1.89
CA LYS A 70 -17.86 -18.64 -1.46
C LYS A 70 -18.19 -18.81 0.02
N HIS A 71 -18.91 -19.87 0.36
CA HIS A 71 -19.37 -20.10 1.74
C HIS A 71 -18.19 -20.28 2.71
N GLY A 72 -18.16 -19.45 3.77
CA GLY A 72 -17.10 -19.51 4.79
C GLY A 72 -15.71 -19.01 4.34
N ALA A 73 -15.60 -18.36 3.17
CA ALA A 73 -14.30 -17.91 2.65
C ALA A 73 -13.57 -16.96 3.61
N VAL A 74 -14.29 -16.03 4.25
CA VAL A 74 -13.71 -15.11 5.25
C VAL A 74 -13.12 -15.88 6.43
N VAL A 75 -13.88 -16.81 7.01
CA VAL A 75 -13.43 -17.60 8.17
C VAL A 75 -12.19 -18.43 7.82
N LYS A 76 -12.15 -19.00 6.61
CA LYS A 76 -11.00 -19.76 6.10
C LYS A 76 -9.77 -18.88 5.84
N ALA A 77 -9.96 -17.60 5.52
CA ALA A 77 -8.86 -16.66 5.29
C ALA A 77 -8.23 -16.14 6.60
N ILE A 78 -8.97 -16.10 7.71
CA ILE A 78 -8.51 -15.51 8.98
C ILE A 78 -7.18 -16.13 9.48
N PRO A 79 -6.99 -17.46 9.56
CA PRO A 79 -5.75 -18.02 10.10
C PRO A 79 -4.51 -17.58 9.31
N GLY A 80 -4.57 -17.67 7.99
CA GLY A 80 -3.46 -17.24 7.13
C GLY A 80 -3.22 -15.74 7.20
N ALA A 81 -4.28 -14.94 7.29
CA ALA A 81 -4.22 -13.49 7.43
C ALA A 81 -3.52 -13.08 8.75
N ILE A 82 -3.86 -13.72 9.87
CA ILE A 82 -3.22 -13.46 11.18
C ILE A 82 -1.73 -13.81 11.10
N VAL A 83 -1.37 -15.00 10.62
CA VAL A 83 0.02 -15.45 10.53
C VAL A 83 0.83 -14.52 9.64
N ALA A 84 0.31 -14.14 8.47
CA ALA A 84 0.98 -13.21 7.55
C ALA A 84 1.14 -11.81 8.17
N THR A 85 0.13 -11.30 8.86
CA THR A 85 0.20 -9.98 9.53
C THR A 85 1.25 -9.95 10.63
N ILE A 86 1.34 -11.00 11.45
CA ILE A 86 2.41 -11.14 12.46
C ILE A 86 3.76 -11.16 11.77
N GLY A 87 3.88 -11.90 10.66
CA GLY A 87 5.11 -11.96 9.87
C GLY A 87 5.53 -10.60 9.31
N VAL A 88 4.58 -9.80 8.80
CA VAL A 88 4.84 -8.42 8.33
C VAL A 88 5.31 -7.54 9.50
N ALA A 89 4.63 -7.61 10.65
CA ALA A 89 5.01 -6.84 11.82
C ALA A 89 6.45 -7.15 12.27
N MET A 90 6.84 -8.43 12.30
CA MET A 90 8.20 -8.84 12.64
C MET A 90 9.24 -8.40 11.59
N ALA A 91 8.91 -8.54 10.30
CA ALA A 91 9.84 -8.21 9.22
C ALA A 91 10.13 -6.71 9.12
N VAL A 92 9.11 -5.86 9.32
CA VAL A 92 9.23 -4.40 9.19
C VAL A 92 9.69 -3.75 10.49
N GLY A 93 9.15 -4.20 11.62
CA GLY A 93 9.48 -3.65 12.94
C GLY A 93 10.86 -4.06 13.46
N GLY A 94 11.36 -5.22 13.03
CA GLY A 94 12.69 -5.70 13.41
C GLY A 94 12.84 -5.88 14.94
N GLU A 95 14.05 -5.59 15.43
CA GLU A 95 14.40 -5.70 16.87
C GLU A 95 13.88 -4.51 17.70
N SER A 96 13.51 -3.41 17.05
CA SER A 96 13.04 -2.18 17.70
C SER A 96 11.55 -2.18 18.02
N LEU A 97 10.82 -3.27 17.72
CA LEU A 97 9.38 -3.34 17.91
C LEU A 97 9.03 -3.51 19.41
N SER A 98 8.69 -2.41 20.05
CA SER A 98 8.21 -2.37 21.43
C SER A 98 6.74 -2.00 21.47
N VAL A 99 5.89 -2.91 21.95
CA VAL A 99 4.45 -2.65 22.10
C VAL A 99 4.20 -1.46 23.05
N GLN A 100 5.02 -1.33 24.07
CA GLN A 100 4.86 -0.26 25.06
C GLN A 100 5.22 1.11 24.46
N GLU A 101 6.27 1.18 23.64
CA GLU A 101 6.63 2.39 22.91
C GLU A 101 5.59 2.76 21.85
N ALA A 102 5.07 1.76 21.12
CA ALA A 102 4.02 1.98 20.13
C ALA A 102 2.75 2.56 20.77
N VAL A 103 2.31 2.03 21.92
CA VAL A 103 1.16 2.58 22.67
C VAL A 103 1.45 4.01 23.11
N SER A 104 2.63 4.29 23.66
CA SER A 104 3.02 5.65 24.07
C SER A 104 3.07 6.62 22.88
N ASN A 105 3.54 6.16 21.72
CA ASN A 105 3.59 6.95 20.49
C ASN A 105 2.19 7.25 19.94
N ILE A 106 1.27 6.29 20.03
CA ILE A 106 -0.14 6.49 19.66
C ILE A 106 -0.79 7.52 20.58
N ASP A 107 -0.59 7.39 21.89
CA ASP A 107 -1.17 8.31 22.88
C ASP A 107 -0.64 9.75 22.70
N SER A 108 0.64 9.89 22.36
CA SER A 108 1.28 11.20 22.18
C SER A 108 0.90 11.88 20.85
N ASN A 109 0.67 11.11 19.81
CA ASN A 109 0.37 11.61 18.46
C ASN A 109 -0.54 10.62 17.68
N PRO A 110 -1.85 10.58 17.98
CA PRO A 110 -2.75 9.57 17.41
C PRO A 110 -3.09 9.78 15.91
N LEU A 111 -2.99 11.01 15.42
CA LEU A 111 -3.46 11.36 14.07
C LEU A 111 -2.73 10.59 12.95
N PRO A 112 -1.39 10.46 12.93
CA PRO A 112 -0.69 9.65 11.93
C PRO A 112 -1.17 8.20 11.87
N PHE A 113 -1.41 7.59 13.04
CA PHE A 113 -1.89 6.19 13.12
C PHE A 113 -3.33 6.05 12.59
N ALA A 114 -4.20 7.01 12.93
CA ALA A 114 -5.57 7.04 12.43
C ALA A 114 -5.60 7.20 10.89
N LEU A 115 -4.75 8.07 10.34
CA LEU A 115 -4.63 8.27 8.89
C LEU A 115 -4.08 7.02 8.20
N ALA A 116 -3.05 6.38 8.75
CA ALA A 116 -2.49 5.14 8.21
C ALA A 116 -3.52 4.00 8.19
N LEU A 117 -4.29 3.86 9.27
CA LEU A 117 -5.34 2.84 9.37
C LEU A 117 -6.48 3.13 8.38
N ALA A 118 -6.94 4.39 8.30
CA ALA A 118 -7.93 4.80 7.32
C ALA A 118 -7.45 4.53 5.88
N GLY A 119 -6.18 4.86 5.59
CA GLY A 119 -5.55 4.56 4.31
C GLY A 119 -5.58 3.07 3.98
N ALA A 120 -5.20 2.21 4.94
CA ALA A 120 -5.23 0.76 4.75
C ALA A 120 -6.63 0.23 4.37
N PHE A 121 -7.67 0.72 5.04
CA PHE A 121 -9.07 0.38 4.70
C PHE A 121 -9.47 0.91 3.33
N ILE A 122 -9.18 2.19 3.05
CA ILE A 122 -9.53 2.82 1.76
C ILE A 122 -8.87 2.07 0.61
N TRP A 123 -7.59 1.72 0.73
CA TRP A 123 -6.88 0.96 -0.29
C TRP A 123 -7.46 -0.43 -0.51
N ALA A 124 -7.78 -1.16 0.57
CA ALA A 124 -8.38 -2.48 0.47
C ALA A 124 -9.75 -2.44 -0.21
N ILE A 125 -10.58 -1.43 0.10
CA ILE A 125 -11.88 -1.19 -0.56
C ILE A 125 -11.65 -0.86 -2.04
N TYR A 126 -10.79 0.10 -2.34
CA TYR A 126 -10.45 0.50 -3.71
C TYR A 126 -10.02 -0.71 -4.55
N ALA A 127 -9.05 -1.49 -4.07
CA ALA A 127 -8.53 -2.64 -4.80
C ALA A 127 -9.58 -3.74 -4.99
N THR A 128 -10.43 -3.99 -3.98
CA THR A 128 -11.49 -5.00 -4.06
C THR A 128 -12.55 -4.65 -5.11
N PHE A 129 -12.94 -3.38 -5.20
CA PHE A 129 -14.05 -2.96 -6.06
C PHE A 129 -13.63 -2.40 -7.42
N THR A 130 -12.36 -2.04 -7.62
CA THR A 130 -11.85 -1.53 -8.90
C THR A 130 -12.16 -2.46 -10.08
N PRO A 131 -11.98 -3.80 -10.02
CA PRO A 131 -12.29 -4.67 -11.15
C PRO A 131 -13.74 -4.55 -11.65
N SER A 132 -14.68 -4.39 -10.72
CA SER A 132 -16.11 -4.28 -11.05
C SER A 132 -16.54 -2.87 -11.47
N LEU A 133 -15.88 -1.84 -10.94
CA LEU A 133 -16.25 -0.44 -11.21
C LEU A 133 -15.63 0.10 -12.49
N SER A 134 -14.42 -0.37 -12.82
CA SER A 134 -13.60 0.17 -13.90
C SER A 134 -14.02 -0.30 -15.30
N GLU A 135 -14.77 -1.41 -15.41
CA GLU A 135 -15.12 -2.04 -16.69
C GLU A 135 -13.88 -2.25 -17.59
N GLY A 136 -12.73 -2.54 -16.95
CA GLY A 136 -11.44 -2.71 -17.63
C GLY A 136 -10.78 -1.40 -18.08
N TYR A 137 -11.22 -0.25 -17.58
CA TYR A 137 -10.54 1.04 -17.78
C TYR A 137 -9.46 1.24 -16.72
N ASP A 138 -8.26 1.62 -17.15
CA ASP A 138 -7.16 1.99 -16.25
C ASP A 138 -7.13 3.50 -16.00
N GLY A 139 -7.58 3.91 -14.83
CA GLY A 139 -7.61 5.31 -14.39
C GLY A 139 -6.36 5.78 -13.64
N THR A 140 -5.38 4.91 -13.42
CA THR A 140 -4.22 5.17 -12.54
C THR A 140 -3.49 6.48 -12.88
N THR A 141 -3.24 6.75 -14.16
CA THR A 141 -2.57 7.98 -14.61
C THR A 141 -3.37 9.23 -14.25
N ILE A 142 -4.70 9.21 -14.46
CA ILE A 142 -5.58 10.34 -14.14
C ILE A 142 -5.59 10.57 -12.64
N PHE A 143 -5.69 9.49 -11.86
CA PHE A 143 -5.73 9.57 -10.41
C PHE A 143 -4.43 10.14 -9.85
N PHE A 144 -3.26 9.75 -10.39
CA PHE A 144 -1.99 10.35 -9.98
C PHE A 144 -1.87 11.84 -10.33
N CYS A 145 -2.41 12.27 -11.47
CA CYS A 145 -2.48 13.70 -11.78
C CYS A 145 -3.32 14.45 -10.75
N CYS A 146 -4.47 13.88 -10.35
CA CYS A 146 -5.31 14.47 -9.30
C CYS A 146 -4.61 14.46 -7.92
N VAL A 147 -3.93 13.36 -7.57
CA VAL A 147 -3.13 13.28 -6.34
C VAL A 147 -2.05 14.36 -6.31
N ALA A 148 -1.33 14.56 -7.41
CA ALA A 148 -0.31 15.60 -7.50
C ALA A 148 -0.90 16.99 -7.24
N VAL A 149 -2.06 17.31 -7.84
CA VAL A 149 -2.76 18.59 -7.59
C VAL A 149 -3.15 18.73 -6.12
N VAL A 150 -3.73 17.68 -5.52
CA VAL A 150 -4.16 17.71 -4.12
C VAL A 150 -2.99 17.86 -3.17
N LEU A 151 -1.92 17.08 -3.34
CA LEU A 151 -0.75 17.16 -2.45
C LEU A 151 -0.01 18.48 -2.56
N TRP A 152 0.14 19.04 -3.77
CA TRP A 152 0.70 20.37 -3.96
C TRP A 152 -0.19 21.46 -3.34
N THR A 153 -1.52 21.31 -3.45
CA THR A 153 -2.46 22.25 -2.80
C THR A 153 -2.31 22.21 -1.28
N ILE A 154 -2.22 21.00 -0.68
CA ILE A 154 -2.00 20.84 0.75
C ILE A 154 -0.67 21.48 1.16
N HIS A 155 0.42 21.19 0.42
CA HIS A 155 1.74 21.72 0.69
C HIS A 155 1.75 23.25 0.74
N PHE A 156 1.23 23.92 -0.28
CA PHE A 156 1.17 25.39 -0.28
C PHE A 156 0.19 25.97 0.74
N ALA A 157 -0.93 25.27 1.00
CA ALA A 157 -1.89 25.71 2.02
C ALA A 157 -1.34 25.61 3.45
N SER A 158 -0.37 24.71 3.69
CA SER A 158 0.36 24.58 4.96
C SER A 158 1.36 25.73 5.20
N GLY A 159 1.53 26.60 4.23
CA GLY A 159 2.48 27.71 4.31
C GLY A 159 3.92 27.32 3.91
N ASP A 160 4.11 26.10 3.45
CA ASP A 160 5.41 25.62 2.97
C ASP A 160 5.72 26.23 1.60
N GLY A 161 6.95 26.70 1.44
CA GLY A 161 7.47 27.23 0.17
C GLY A 161 8.20 26.16 -0.63
N LEU A 162 8.65 26.53 -1.83
CA LEU A 162 9.58 25.68 -2.56
C LEU A 162 10.91 25.58 -1.81
N PRO A 163 11.64 24.44 -1.92
CA PRO A 163 12.96 24.30 -1.30
C PRO A 163 13.87 25.47 -1.64
N ALA A 164 14.53 26.06 -0.63
CA ALA A 164 15.43 27.20 -0.81
C ALA A 164 16.63 26.89 -1.72
N THR A 165 17.01 25.62 -1.81
CA THR A 165 18.09 25.13 -2.68
C THR A 165 17.57 24.02 -3.60
N ALA A 166 17.89 24.13 -4.88
CA ALA A 166 17.58 23.07 -5.84
C ALA A 166 18.35 21.78 -5.48
N PRO A 167 17.73 20.60 -5.62
CA PRO A 167 18.44 19.34 -5.45
C PRO A 167 19.62 19.27 -6.42
N GLY A 168 20.78 18.74 -5.96
CA GLY A 168 21.88 18.41 -6.87
C GLY A 168 21.48 17.28 -7.84
N ILE A 169 22.38 16.98 -8.79
CA ILE A 169 22.16 15.91 -9.80
C ILE A 169 21.74 14.59 -9.15
N GLY A 170 22.36 14.21 -8.02
CA GLY A 170 21.99 13.01 -7.27
C GLY A 170 20.55 13.05 -6.74
N GLY A 171 20.09 14.21 -6.27
CA GLY A 171 18.71 14.40 -5.82
C GLY A 171 17.69 14.25 -6.95
N TYR A 172 17.96 14.84 -8.11
CA TYR A 172 17.10 14.67 -9.30
C TYR A 172 17.10 13.23 -9.79
N ALA A 173 18.25 12.54 -9.78
CA ALA A 173 18.32 11.12 -10.13
C ALA A 173 17.51 10.25 -9.18
N ALA A 174 17.57 10.51 -7.86
CA ALA A 174 16.76 9.81 -6.86
C ALA A 174 15.25 10.06 -7.06
N LEU A 175 14.85 11.31 -7.29
CA LEU A 175 13.44 11.65 -7.57
C LEU A 175 12.93 10.92 -8.82
N LEU A 176 13.72 10.88 -9.89
CA LEU A 176 13.37 10.18 -11.12
C LEU A 176 13.25 8.66 -10.88
N ALA A 177 14.21 8.07 -10.16
CA ALA A 177 14.16 6.65 -9.80
C ALA A 177 12.93 6.30 -8.96
N CYS A 178 12.58 7.12 -7.97
CA CYS A 178 11.36 6.98 -7.18
C CYS A 178 10.10 7.08 -8.06
N ALA A 179 10.03 8.09 -8.94
CA ALA A 179 8.90 8.28 -9.82
C ALA A 179 8.69 7.09 -10.77
N ILE A 180 9.77 6.54 -11.34
CA ILE A 180 9.73 5.35 -12.21
C ILE A 180 9.28 4.12 -11.41
N SER A 181 9.84 3.92 -10.21
CA SER A 181 9.53 2.76 -9.36
C SER A 181 8.07 2.78 -8.90
N ILE A 182 7.60 3.92 -8.42
CA ILE A 182 6.20 4.08 -7.97
C ILE A 182 5.25 3.89 -9.17
N SER A 183 5.47 4.62 -10.26
CA SER A 183 4.61 4.52 -11.45
C SER A 183 4.60 3.11 -12.03
N GLY A 184 5.75 2.44 -12.08
CA GLY A 184 5.87 1.05 -12.53
C GLY A 184 5.14 0.06 -11.63
N GLY A 185 5.30 0.21 -10.31
CA GLY A 185 4.61 -0.61 -9.32
C GLY A 185 3.09 -0.51 -9.42
N TYR A 186 2.56 0.71 -9.44
CA TYR A 186 1.11 0.94 -9.60
C TYR A 186 0.57 0.49 -10.96
N ALA A 187 1.38 0.61 -12.01
CA ALA A 187 1.01 0.11 -13.33
C ALA A 187 0.86 -1.42 -13.35
N CYS A 188 1.82 -2.13 -12.75
CA CYS A 188 1.76 -3.59 -12.62
C CYS A 188 0.59 -4.01 -11.72
N TRP A 189 0.38 -3.29 -10.61
CA TRP A 189 -0.74 -3.53 -9.70
C TRP A 189 -2.09 -3.32 -10.40
N GLY A 190 -2.27 -2.20 -11.11
CA GLY A 190 -3.46 -1.90 -11.89
C GLY A 190 -3.73 -2.97 -12.95
N TYR A 191 -2.70 -3.40 -13.67
CA TYR A 191 -2.84 -4.50 -14.62
C TYR A 191 -3.29 -5.80 -13.93
N GLY A 192 -2.69 -6.12 -12.77
CA GLY A 192 -3.07 -7.28 -11.97
C GLY A 192 -4.52 -7.25 -11.50
N MET A 193 -5.02 -6.08 -11.06
CA MET A 193 -6.42 -5.89 -10.66
C MET A 193 -7.40 -6.08 -11.83
N LEU A 194 -7.04 -5.59 -13.02
CA LEU A 194 -7.94 -5.58 -14.18
C LEU A 194 -7.95 -6.90 -14.96
N HIS A 195 -6.87 -7.67 -14.91
CA HIS A 195 -6.68 -8.85 -15.77
C HIS A 195 -6.30 -10.12 -14.99
N GLY A 196 -5.96 -9.98 -13.71
CA GLY A 196 -5.51 -11.07 -12.85
C GLY A 196 -6.62 -11.67 -12.00
N ASN A 197 -6.22 -12.62 -11.15
CA ASN A 197 -7.10 -13.17 -10.12
C ASN A 197 -6.90 -12.39 -8.82
N MET A 198 -7.96 -11.73 -8.34
CA MET A 198 -7.91 -10.87 -7.15
C MET A 198 -7.56 -11.63 -5.87
N GLU A 199 -8.00 -12.88 -5.70
CA GLU A 199 -7.65 -13.68 -4.53
C GLU A 199 -6.12 -13.94 -4.50
N THR A 200 -5.55 -14.30 -5.64
CA THR A 200 -4.10 -14.52 -5.77
C THR A 200 -3.32 -13.22 -5.60
N LEU A 201 -3.79 -12.12 -6.19
CA LEU A 201 -3.16 -10.80 -6.08
C LEU A 201 -3.16 -10.31 -4.63
N ALA A 202 -4.29 -10.46 -3.93
CA ALA A 202 -4.43 -10.10 -2.53
C ALA A 202 -3.46 -10.89 -1.63
N ILE A 203 -3.36 -12.21 -1.83
CA ILE A 203 -2.43 -13.04 -1.06
C ILE A 203 -0.97 -12.69 -1.41
N GLY A 204 -0.67 -12.47 -2.69
CA GLY A 204 0.65 -12.06 -3.16
C GLY A 204 1.10 -10.70 -2.62
N SER A 205 0.15 -9.82 -2.29
CA SER A 205 0.45 -8.48 -1.78
C SER A 205 1.18 -8.46 -0.42
N TYR A 206 1.12 -9.54 0.35
CA TYR A 206 1.95 -9.69 1.55
C TYR A 206 3.45 -9.67 1.27
N ALA A 207 3.88 -9.90 0.05
CA ALA A 207 5.28 -9.78 -0.33
C ALA A 207 5.76 -8.31 -0.40
N THR A 208 4.83 -7.35 -0.58
CA THR A 208 5.16 -5.92 -0.73
C THR A 208 5.97 -5.36 0.43
N PRO A 209 5.54 -5.49 1.71
CA PRO A 209 6.32 -4.99 2.84
C PRO A 209 7.69 -5.69 2.96
N LEU A 210 7.79 -6.97 2.61
CA LEU A 210 9.06 -7.69 2.64
C LEU A 210 10.06 -7.15 1.62
N PHE A 211 9.62 -6.96 0.37
CA PHE A 211 10.46 -6.37 -0.67
C PHE A 211 10.81 -4.91 -0.37
N SER A 212 9.87 -4.14 0.20
CA SER A 212 10.13 -2.77 0.62
C SER A 212 11.23 -2.71 1.69
N THR A 213 11.12 -3.52 2.75
CA THR A 213 12.13 -3.59 3.82
C THR A 213 13.48 -4.06 3.29
N ALA A 214 13.51 -5.12 2.49
CA ALA A 214 14.74 -5.64 1.91
C ALA A 214 15.42 -4.60 1.00
N SER A 215 14.65 -3.89 0.17
CA SER A 215 15.18 -2.85 -0.71
C SER A 215 15.73 -1.66 0.08
N SER A 216 15.02 -1.21 1.11
CA SER A 216 15.50 -0.13 1.99
C SER A 216 16.80 -0.51 2.69
N THR A 217 16.90 -1.75 3.15
CA THR A 217 18.10 -2.28 3.81
C THR A 217 19.29 -2.34 2.88
N LEU A 218 19.09 -2.81 1.64
CA LEU A 218 20.16 -2.82 0.63
C LEU A 218 20.65 -1.42 0.28
N LEU A 219 19.73 -0.45 0.17
CA LEU A 219 20.08 0.93 -0.15
C LEU A 219 20.76 1.66 1.01
N LEU A 220 20.38 1.35 2.25
CA LEU A 220 20.92 1.98 3.46
C LEU A 220 22.11 1.22 4.05
N GLY A 221 22.46 0.03 3.52
CA GLY A 221 23.57 -0.78 4.00
C GLY A 221 23.38 -1.38 5.40
N VAL A 222 22.14 -1.53 5.85
CA VAL A 222 21.80 -2.09 7.18
C VAL A 222 21.64 -3.61 7.08
N ALA A 223 22.19 -4.38 8.00
CA ALA A 223 22.01 -5.84 8.03
C ALA A 223 20.59 -6.23 8.45
N LEU A 224 20.02 -7.21 7.75
CA LEU A 224 18.72 -7.79 8.12
C LEU A 224 18.90 -8.76 9.30
N GLY A 225 18.29 -8.40 10.43
CA GLY A 225 18.32 -9.22 11.66
C GLY A 225 17.44 -10.48 11.57
N MET A 226 17.55 -11.34 12.58
CA MET A 226 16.76 -12.57 12.70
C MET A 226 15.24 -12.32 12.64
N PRO A 227 14.67 -11.25 13.23
CA PRO A 227 13.23 -10.96 13.14
C PRO A 227 12.74 -10.81 11.71
N PHE A 228 13.54 -10.23 10.80
CA PHE A 228 13.18 -10.14 9.38
C PHE A 228 12.99 -11.53 8.76
N TRP A 229 13.93 -12.44 8.96
CA TRP A 229 13.87 -13.77 8.37
C TRP A 229 12.74 -14.62 8.94
N ILE A 230 12.47 -14.51 10.25
CA ILE A 230 11.30 -15.15 10.88
C ILE A 230 10.02 -14.55 10.29
N GLY A 231 9.96 -13.23 10.15
CA GLY A 231 8.83 -12.53 9.53
C GLY A 231 8.56 -13.01 8.09
N VAL A 232 9.59 -13.14 7.27
CA VAL A 232 9.50 -13.70 5.91
C VAL A 232 8.90 -15.11 5.94
N ALA A 233 9.40 -15.99 6.81
CA ALA A 233 8.89 -17.36 6.93
C ALA A 233 7.39 -17.37 7.33
N LEU A 234 6.98 -16.52 8.25
CA LEU A 234 5.58 -16.39 8.66
C LEU A 234 4.69 -15.85 7.54
N VAL A 235 5.15 -14.84 6.79
CA VAL A 235 4.40 -14.31 5.63
C VAL A 235 4.22 -15.40 4.57
N VAL A 236 5.25 -16.16 4.26
CA VAL A 236 5.16 -17.29 3.32
C VAL A 236 4.18 -18.35 3.83
N ALA A 237 4.29 -18.74 5.10
CA ALA A 237 3.39 -19.72 5.70
C ALA A 237 1.93 -19.24 5.67
N GLY A 238 1.65 -18.01 6.09
CA GLY A 238 0.31 -17.41 6.07
C GLY A 238 -0.27 -17.31 4.65
N SER A 239 0.55 -16.92 3.69
CA SER A 239 0.16 -16.86 2.27
C SER A 239 -0.16 -18.26 1.70
N LEU A 240 0.63 -19.27 2.04
CA LEU A 240 0.37 -20.66 1.62
C LEU A 240 -0.92 -21.20 2.25
N ILE A 241 -1.18 -20.91 3.52
CA ILE A 241 -2.45 -21.24 4.19
C ILE A 241 -3.62 -20.64 3.42
N ASN A 242 -3.57 -19.35 3.10
CA ASN A 242 -4.64 -18.67 2.36
C ASN A 242 -4.81 -19.22 0.94
N LEU A 243 -3.73 -19.49 0.21
CA LEU A 243 -3.79 -20.13 -1.12
C LEU A 243 -4.39 -21.53 -1.06
N TRP A 244 -4.06 -22.32 -0.04
CA TRP A 244 -4.60 -23.65 0.12
C TRP A 244 -6.12 -23.63 0.36
N PHE A 245 -6.59 -22.74 1.21
CA PHE A 245 -8.02 -22.55 1.44
C PHE A 245 -8.75 -21.99 0.21
N ALA A 246 -8.16 -21.02 -0.48
CA ALA A 246 -8.74 -20.42 -1.69
C ALA A 246 -8.95 -21.45 -2.82
N ARG A 247 -8.04 -22.44 -2.96
CA ARG A 247 -8.15 -23.50 -3.95
C ARG A 247 -9.20 -24.58 -3.61
N ARG A 248 -9.55 -24.71 -2.34
CA ARG A 248 -10.51 -25.71 -1.85
C ARG A 248 -11.93 -25.16 -1.64
N SER A 249 -12.14 -23.91 -1.89
CA SER A 249 -13.41 -23.19 -1.84
C SER A 249 -13.97 -22.98 -3.23
#